data_20dc906babea712921caeb02ae7b80fb
#
_entry.id   20dc906babea712921caeb02ae7b80fb
#
_cell.length_a   1.000
_cell.length_b   1.000
_cell.length_c   1.000
_cell.angle_alpha   90.00
_cell.angle_beta   90.00
_cell.angle_gamma   90.00
#
_symmetry.space_group_name_H-M   'P 1'
#
loop_
_entity.id
_entity.type
_entity.pdbx_description
1 polymer ?
#
loop_
_entity_poly.entity_id
_entity_poly.type
_entity_poly.pdbx_seq_one_letter_code
_entity_poly.pdbx_strand_id
1 'polypeptide(L)'
;MKQLIAFLLTTFLTISIVNAQKVFSTTHTNLADVKVFVVEHENLADLKVYKVKHSNLTGKNNGFWFFTEHANLADKKICFVDHANLADIKIFFVKHKNLAGWRNKSKKHF
;
A
#
# COMPACT_ATOMS: atom_id res chain seq x y z
N MET A 1 -36.59 16.68 19.69
CA MET A 1 -36.17 16.73 19.45
C MET A 1 -35.41 16.59 18.98
N LYS A 2 -35.16 16.85 18.64
CA LYS A 2 -34.41 16.82 18.15
C LYS A 2 -33.30 16.77 18.35
N GLN A 3 -32.94 16.73 18.62
CA GLN A 3 -31.90 16.68 18.86
C GLN A 3 -31.15 15.84 18.86
N LEU A 4 -31.19 15.45 18.78
CA LEU A 4 -30.46 14.75 18.77
C LEU A 4 -29.94 14.24 17.99
N ILE A 5 -30.08 14.26 17.55
CA ILE A 5 -29.60 13.91 16.76
C ILE A 5 -28.56 14.19 16.40
N ALA A 6 -28.38 14.66 16.35
CA ALA A 6 -27.29 15.00 16.04
C ALA A 6 -26.20 14.45 16.59
N PHE A 7 -26.09 14.34 17.13
CA PHE A 7 -24.97 13.98 17.60
C PHE A 7 -24.47 12.93 17.23
N LEU A 8 -24.76 12.53 16.93
CA LEU A 8 -24.24 11.63 16.66
C LEU A 8 -23.61 11.50 15.69
N LEU A 9 -23.64 11.80 15.15
CA LEU A 9 -22.95 11.77 14.29
C LEU A 9 -21.83 12.04 14.38
N THR A 10 -21.69 12.42 14.73
CA THR A 10 -20.54 12.77 14.87
C THR A 10 -19.67 11.95 15.20
N THR A 11 -19.69 11.53 15.46
CA THR A 11 -18.84 10.88 15.87
C THR A 11 -18.19 10.12 15.16
N PHE A 12 -18.17 10.09 14.73
CA PHE A 12 -17.48 9.39 14.19
C PHE A 12 -16.65 9.61 13.68
N LEU A 13 -16.35 10.13 13.70
CA LEU A 13 -15.55 10.29 13.30
C LEU A 13 -14.79 9.72 13.10
N THR A 14 -15.09 9.74 12.90
CA THR A 14 -14.29 9.00 12.70
C THR A 14 -12.98 9.16 12.68
N ILE A 15 -12.42 8.72 13.24
CA ILE A 15 -11.04 8.76 13.23
C ILE A 15 -10.54 7.66 12.45
N SER A 16 -9.95 7.92 11.35
CA SER A 16 -9.30 6.87 10.66
C SER A 16 -7.92 6.79 11.20
N ILE A 17 -7.55 5.67 11.69
CA ILE A 17 -6.20 5.38 11.99
C ILE A 17 -5.53 4.99 10.73
N VAL A 18 -4.52 5.73 10.35
CA VAL A 18 -3.86 5.53 9.08
C VAL A 18 -2.47 5.01 9.38
N ASN A 19 -2.19 3.82 8.89
CA ASN A 19 -0.90 3.17 9.07
C ASN A 19 -0.33 2.82 7.71
N ALA A 20 0.99 2.65 7.67
CA ALA A 20 1.63 2.08 6.49
C ALA A 20 1.05 0.70 6.24
N GLN A 21 0.94 0.32 4.99
CA GLN A 21 0.49 -1.02 4.66
C GLN A 21 1.54 -2.04 5.08
N LYS A 22 1.09 -3.11 5.71
CA LYS A 22 1.97 -4.22 6.05
C LYS A 22 1.98 -5.17 4.87
N VAL A 23 3.16 -5.39 4.31
CA VAL A 23 3.31 -6.15 3.09
C VAL A 23 4.18 -7.36 3.37
N PHE A 24 3.72 -8.52 2.94
CA PHE A 24 4.48 -9.75 3.03
C PHE A 24 4.87 -10.20 1.64
N SER A 25 6.16 -10.48 1.43
CA SER A 25 6.67 -10.94 0.14
C SER A 25 6.73 -12.45 0.14
N THR A 26 5.98 -13.08 -0.77
CA THR A 26 6.00 -14.52 -0.94
C THR A 26 6.69 -14.87 -2.26
N THR A 27 7.30 -16.06 -2.29
CA THR A 27 7.89 -16.56 -3.53
C THR A 27 6.90 -17.34 -4.38
N HIS A 28 5.70 -17.55 -3.87
CA HIS A 28 4.68 -18.33 -4.56
C HIS A 28 3.63 -17.42 -5.14
N THR A 29 3.58 -17.33 -6.48
CA THR A 29 2.66 -16.41 -7.14
C THR A 29 1.20 -16.74 -6.85
N ASN A 30 0.88 -18.01 -6.64
CA ASN A 30 -0.50 -18.41 -6.37
C ASN A 30 -0.97 -18.01 -4.97
N LEU A 31 -0.05 -17.59 -4.10
CA LEU A 31 -0.41 -17.12 -2.76
C LEU A 31 -0.41 -15.61 -2.66
N ALA A 32 -0.02 -14.92 -3.72
CA ALA A 32 0.09 -13.47 -3.69
C ALA A 32 -1.24 -12.82 -4.07
N ASP A 33 -1.54 -11.71 -3.38
CA ASP A 33 -2.67 -10.87 -3.76
C ASP A 33 -2.31 -10.02 -4.97
N VAL A 34 -1.04 -9.64 -5.07
CA VAL A 34 -0.57 -8.72 -6.11
C VAL A 34 0.79 -9.18 -6.60
N LYS A 35 0.96 -9.25 -7.91
CA LYS A 35 2.25 -9.50 -8.53
C LYS A 35 2.90 -8.16 -8.86
N VAL A 36 4.17 -8.02 -8.50
CA VAL A 36 4.85 -6.73 -8.50
C VAL A 36 6.14 -6.82 -9.30
N PHE A 37 6.36 -5.87 -10.19
CA PHE A 37 7.62 -5.75 -10.91
C PHE A 37 8.29 -4.43 -10.53
N VAL A 38 9.57 -4.51 -10.15
CA VAL A 38 10.33 -3.32 -9.77
C VAL A 38 10.97 -2.72 -11.02
N VAL A 39 10.64 -1.46 -11.31
CA VAL A 39 11.20 -0.77 -12.46
C VAL A 39 12.39 0.06 -12.03
N GLU A 40 13.25 0.41 -13.00
CA GLU A 40 14.49 1.13 -12.74
C GLU A 40 14.32 2.64 -12.84
N HIS A 41 13.21 3.10 -13.38
CA HIS A 41 12.95 4.53 -13.57
C HIS A 41 11.57 4.87 -13.06
N GLU A 42 11.51 5.95 -12.31
CA GLU A 42 10.30 6.33 -11.63
C GLU A 42 9.13 6.60 -12.60
N ASN A 43 9.43 7.10 -13.79
CA ASN A 43 8.37 7.40 -14.78
C ASN A 43 7.72 6.15 -15.37
N LEU A 44 8.27 4.97 -15.08
CA LEU A 44 7.67 3.70 -15.54
C LEU A 44 6.80 3.05 -14.49
N ALA A 45 6.77 3.61 -13.29
CA ALA A 45 6.08 2.98 -12.16
C ALA A 45 4.61 3.33 -12.14
N ASP A 46 3.79 2.39 -11.68
CA ASP A 46 2.40 2.66 -11.33
C ASP A 46 2.33 3.24 -9.93
N LEU A 47 3.21 2.78 -9.05
CA LEU A 47 3.24 3.19 -7.64
C LEU A 47 4.68 3.45 -7.24
N LYS A 48 4.91 4.59 -6.62
CA LYS A 48 6.21 4.88 -6.00
C LYS A 48 6.13 4.50 -4.54
N VAL A 49 7.02 3.62 -4.11
CA VAL A 49 6.97 2.99 -2.80
C VAL A 49 8.09 3.50 -1.92
N TYR A 50 7.73 3.92 -0.73
CA TYR A 50 8.69 4.26 0.31
C TYR A 50 8.64 3.17 1.38
N LYS A 51 9.77 2.52 1.61
CA LYS A 51 9.86 1.49 2.64
C LYS A 51 9.95 2.16 4.00
N VAL A 52 8.99 1.90 4.86
CA VAL A 52 9.02 2.44 6.21
C VAL A 52 9.60 1.41 7.15
N LYS A 53 10.22 1.88 8.23
CA LYS A 53 10.86 1.01 9.20
C LYS A 53 9.92 0.57 10.31
N HIS A 54 8.84 1.30 10.50
CA HIS A 54 7.90 1.03 11.57
C HIS A 54 6.49 1.05 11.03
N SER A 55 5.68 0.06 11.42
CA SER A 55 4.34 -0.08 10.90
C SER A 55 3.40 1.02 11.39
N ASN A 56 3.78 1.77 12.41
CA ASN A 56 2.95 2.84 12.94
C ASN A 56 3.06 4.15 12.17
N LEU A 57 3.92 4.21 11.15
CA LEU A 57 3.97 5.40 10.30
C LEU A 57 2.71 5.44 9.45
N THR A 58 2.22 6.64 9.22
CA THR A 58 0.93 6.80 8.58
C THR A 58 1.02 6.61 7.08
N GLY A 59 -0.08 6.18 6.51
CA GLY A 59 -0.21 5.99 5.09
C GLY A 59 -1.08 4.79 4.83
N LYS A 60 -2.13 4.96 4.04
CA LYS A 60 -2.94 3.84 3.64
C LYS A 60 -2.35 3.28 2.36
N ASN A 61 -3.13 3.09 1.36
CA ASN A 61 -2.65 2.58 0.09
C ASN A 61 -2.03 3.72 -0.73
N ASN A 62 -1.02 4.37 -0.17
CA ASN A 62 -0.38 5.53 -0.79
C ASN A 62 1.12 5.34 -0.97
N GLY A 63 1.57 4.09 -0.94
CA GLY A 63 2.96 3.80 -1.24
C GLY A 63 3.87 3.65 -0.04
N PHE A 64 3.35 3.79 1.16
CA PHE A 64 4.13 3.55 2.38
C PHE A 64 3.99 2.08 2.72
N TRP A 65 5.06 1.32 2.56
CA TRP A 65 5.04 -0.13 2.77
C TRP A 65 5.97 -0.49 3.92
N PHE A 66 5.43 -1.26 4.85
CA PHE A 66 6.20 -1.89 5.91
C PHE A 66 6.27 -3.38 5.60
N PHE A 67 7.47 -3.89 5.37
CA PHE A 67 7.63 -5.31 5.06
C PHE A 67 7.62 -6.11 6.34
N THR A 68 6.63 -6.98 6.50
CA THR A 68 6.52 -7.84 7.66
C THR A 68 7.00 -9.23 7.31
N GLU A 69 7.52 -9.93 8.28
CA GLU A 69 7.95 -11.32 8.10
C GLU A 69 6.84 -12.31 8.38
N HIS A 70 5.66 -11.81 8.74
CA HIS A 70 4.55 -12.67 9.13
C HIS A 70 3.39 -12.48 8.19
N ALA A 71 3.10 -13.53 7.39
CA ALA A 71 2.05 -13.46 6.39
C ALA A 71 0.69 -13.15 7.01
N ASN A 72 0.44 -13.68 8.20
CA ASN A 72 -0.86 -13.49 8.84
C ASN A 72 -1.09 -12.08 9.37
N LEU A 73 -0.04 -11.25 9.40
CA LEU A 73 -0.15 -9.86 9.82
C LEU A 73 -0.19 -8.90 8.64
N ALA A 74 -0.05 -9.41 7.44
CA ALA A 74 0.06 -8.56 6.27
C ALA A 74 -1.31 -8.06 5.81
N ASP A 75 -1.34 -6.80 5.37
CA ASP A 75 -2.51 -6.24 4.70
C ASP A 75 -2.57 -6.75 3.26
N LYS A 76 -1.40 -7.05 2.71
CA LYS A 76 -1.30 -7.46 1.31
C LYS A 76 -0.10 -8.38 1.16
N LYS A 77 -0.30 -9.46 0.43
CA LYS A 77 0.79 -10.39 0.09
C LYS A 77 1.19 -10.13 -1.34
N ILE A 78 2.47 -9.91 -1.55
CA ILE A 78 2.97 -9.63 -2.89
C ILE A 78 3.97 -10.71 -3.31
N CYS A 79 4.14 -10.82 -4.62
CA CYS A 79 5.17 -11.66 -5.20
C CYS A 79 5.91 -10.83 -6.23
N PHE A 80 7.23 -10.72 -6.07
CA PHE A 80 8.05 -10.03 -7.06
C PHE A 80 8.21 -10.94 -8.26
N VAL A 81 7.93 -10.40 -9.45
CA VAL A 81 8.06 -11.15 -10.70
C VAL A 81 9.20 -10.57 -11.50
N ASP A 82 9.75 -11.38 -12.42
CA ASP A 82 10.95 -11.02 -13.17
C ASP A 82 10.64 -10.26 -14.45
N HIS A 83 9.38 -10.23 -14.87
CA HIS A 83 9.00 -9.59 -16.12
C HIS A 83 7.80 -8.69 -15.90
N ALA A 84 7.88 -7.49 -16.49
CA ALA A 84 6.82 -6.49 -16.32
C ALA A 84 5.46 -6.98 -16.79
N ASN A 85 5.42 -7.78 -17.85
CA ASN A 85 4.15 -8.25 -18.39
C ASN A 85 3.44 -9.27 -17.51
N LEU A 86 4.12 -9.77 -16.47
CA LEU A 86 3.51 -10.68 -15.51
C LEU A 86 2.99 -9.96 -14.27
N ALA A 87 3.26 -8.68 -14.16
CA ALA A 87 2.94 -7.93 -12.95
C ALA A 87 1.56 -7.31 -13.00
N ASP A 88 0.93 -7.22 -11.84
CA ASP A 88 -0.29 -6.44 -11.69
C ASP A 88 0.04 -4.96 -11.58
N ILE A 89 1.14 -4.64 -10.89
CA ILE A 89 1.62 -3.26 -10.78
C ILE A 89 3.12 -3.22 -10.93
N LYS A 90 3.61 -2.08 -11.41
CA LYS A 90 5.03 -1.78 -11.48
C LYS A 90 5.34 -0.77 -10.40
N ILE A 91 6.40 -1.01 -9.64
CA ILE A 91 6.75 -0.11 -8.53
C ILE A 91 8.16 0.40 -8.70
N PHE A 92 8.39 1.56 -8.11
CA PHE A 92 9.72 2.16 -8.02
C PHE A 92 9.94 2.56 -6.55
N PHE A 93 11.05 2.11 -5.97
CA PHE A 93 11.35 2.45 -4.58
C PHE A 93 11.97 3.83 -4.51
N VAL A 94 11.35 4.71 -3.74
CA VAL A 94 11.83 6.07 -3.55
C VAL A 94 12.57 6.18 -2.22
N LYS A 95 13.46 7.16 -2.12
CA LYS A 95 14.29 7.35 -0.94
C LYS A 95 13.68 8.32 0.07
N HIS A 96 12.69 9.08 -0.35
CA HIS A 96 12.07 10.11 0.49
C HIS A 96 10.58 9.90 0.52
N LYS A 97 9.99 9.96 1.72
CA LYS A 97 8.59 9.63 1.85
C LYS A 97 7.66 10.59 1.12
N ASN A 98 8.09 11.84 0.92
CA ASN A 98 7.26 12.80 0.18
C ASN A 98 7.15 12.47 -1.31
N LEU A 99 7.94 11.52 -1.79
CA LEU A 99 7.90 11.12 -3.19
C LEU A 99 7.01 9.89 -3.42
N ALA A 100 6.53 9.25 -2.36
CA ALA A 100 5.70 8.05 -2.48
C ALA A 100 4.32 8.39 -3.00
N GLY A 101 3.71 7.46 -3.71
CA GLY A 101 2.33 7.62 -4.13
C GLY A 101 2.05 6.96 -5.47
N TRP A 102 0.78 6.88 -5.79
CA TRP A 102 0.31 6.29 -7.03
C TRP A 102 0.51 7.26 -8.19
N ARG A 103 1.17 6.80 -9.23
CA ARG A 103 1.24 7.51 -10.50
C ARG A 103 0.09 7.10 -11.40
N ASN A 104 -0.26 5.80 -11.38
CA ASN A 104 -1.39 5.29 -12.16
C ASN A 104 -2.51 4.96 -11.19
N LYS A 105 -3.40 5.91 -11.00
CA LYS A 105 -4.46 5.78 -10.00
C LYS A 105 -5.51 4.74 -10.38
N SER A 106 -5.55 4.34 -11.63
CA SER A 106 -6.49 3.29 -12.04
C SER A 106 -6.13 1.94 -11.43
N LYS A 107 -4.90 1.79 -10.93
CA LYS A 107 -4.45 0.55 -10.30
C LYS A 107 -4.44 0.62 -8.78
N LYS A 108 -5.01 1.66 -8.21
CA LYS A 108 -4.96 1.87 -6.78
C LYS A 108 -5.72 0.81 -5.99
N HIS A 109 -6.57 0.05 -6.65
CA HIS A 109 -7.31 -1.02 -5.98
C HIS A 109 -6.43 -2.22 -5.62
N PHE A 110 -5.22 -2.29 -6.09
CA PHE A 110 -4.30 -3.34 -5.70
C PHE A 110 -3.71 -3.13 -4.27
#